data_762565cc348ef9bff8ad882c6aefc0b1
#
_entry.id   762565cc348ef9bff8ad882c6aefc0b1
#
_cell.length_a   1.000
_cell.length_b   1.000
_cell.length_c   1.000
_cell.angle_alpha   90.00
_cell.angle_beta   90.00
_cell.angle_gamma   90.00
#
_symmetry.space_group_name_H-M   'P 1'
#
loop_
_entity.id
_entity.type
_entity.pdbx_description
1 polymer ?
#
loop_
_entity_poly.entity_id
_entity_poly.type
_entity_poly.pdbx_seq_one_letter_code
_entity_poly.pdbx_strand_id
1 'polypeptide(L)'
;MTTPIIDFLYSYEKNISLRLHMPGHKGRFSINPLADCHLMDITEVKGADSLYEAEGIIAESERNAAEVFSVKHTFYSAGGSTLGIQTMLTAVVGEKGKIVAARNAHRAFVNTCALINADVIWVTGENADIISSLVTPDDIEKTLSEEKDVSAVYITSPDYYGRIADIKGISDVCKKYNVPLIIDNAHGSHLAFLEENQHPITLGADICCDSAHKTLPVLTGGGYIHTNSDKYASLIKEKQSLYGSSSPSYLILASLDFCNFTLHETGINLMKMRSENMEKLKSRLSPVWSFIGDDILHLTVEAYKAGLSGYDLSERLRESGIECEYCDEYYVTFLFSITSDEEDYDALADAMEKIIHPKILIRKDETPFVLPQKAMRIREATFSESEKIPVDNAKGRICANNITHCPPCIPIVVAGEIIDENSINILKRYSICEINVVK
;
A
#
# COMPACT_ATOMS: atom_id res chain seq x y z
N MET A 1 -11.03 -17.09 19.77
CA MET A 1 -10.91 -17.22 18.28
C MET A 1 -10.05 -18.45 17.95
N THR A 2 -10.34 -19.14 16.87
CA THR A 2 -9.57 -20.32 16.39
C THR A 2 -8.48 -19.87 15.38
N THR A 3 -7.49 -20.74 15.17
CA THR A 3 -6.44 -20.58 14.15
C THR A 3 -6.52 -21.72 13.14
N PRO A 4 -7.59 -21.79 12.29
CA PRO A 4 -7.91 -22.99 11.52
C PRO A 4 -6.80 -23.41 10.55
N ILE A 5 -6.07 -22.46 9.95
CA ILE A 5 -4.96 -22.77 9.04
C ILE A 5 -3.75 -23.27 9.85
N ILE A 6 -3.35 -22.59 10.90
CA ILE A 6 -2.25 -23.00 11.78
C ILE A 6 -2.51 -24.39 12.37
N ASP A 7 -3.70 -24.62 12.91
CA ASP A 7 -4.09 -25.88 13.54
C ASP A 7 -4.04 -27.04 12.51
N PHE A 8 -4.48 -26.78 11.29
CA PHE A 8 -4.37 -27.75 10.19
C PHE A 8 -2.91 -28.06 9.85
N LEU A 9 -2.04 -27.05 9.70
CA LEU A 9 -0.64 -27.24 9.34
C LEU A 9 0.12 -28.06 10.40
N TYR A 10 -0.09 -27.79 11.69
CA TYR A 10 0.50 -28.58 12.77
C TYR A 10 -0.02 -30.03 12.78
N SER A 11 -1.30 -30.24 12.54
CA SER A 11 -1.87 -31.58 12.43
C SER A 11 -1.32 -32.33 11.21
N TYR A 12 -1.22 -31.64 10.08
CA TYR A 12 -0.68 -32.19 8.83
C TYR A 12 0.76 -32.62 8.97
N GLU A 13 1.61 -31.78 9.55
CA GLU A 13 3.01 -32.10 9.82
C GLU A 13 3.17 -33.39 10.64
N LYS A 14 2.36 -33.53 11.71
CA LYS A 14 2.43 -34.70 12.62
C LYS A 14 1.91 -35.99 11.98
N ASN A 15 0.93 -35.91 11.10
CA ASN A 15 0.19 -37.09 10.62
C ASN A 15 0.66 -37.59 9.24
N ILE A 16 1.34 -36.75 8.44
CA ILE A 16 1.75 -37.09 7.08
C ILE A 16 3.24 -37.33 7.01
N SER A 17 3.64 -38.58 7.00
CA SER A 17 5.06 -39.02 6.94
C SER A 17 5.65 -39.07 5.52
N LEU A 18 4.81 -39.24 4.50
CA LEU A 18 5.22 -39.33 3.10
C LEU A 18 4.43 -38.36 2.22
N ARG A 19 5.11 -37.36 1.69
CA ARG A 19 4.53 -36.32 0.83
C ARG A 19 4.87 -36.58 -0.64
N LEU A 20 3.94 -37.09 -1.42
CA LEU A 20 4.10 -37.33 -2.87
C LEU A 20 3.38 -36.27 -3.72
N HIS A 21 3.16 -35.09 -3.15
CA HIS A 21 2.58 -33.90 -3.77
C HIS A 21 3.56 -32.73 -3.74
N MET A 22 3.22 -31.60 -4.35
CA MET A 22 3.96 -30.34 -4.22
C MET A 22 3.94 -29.82 -2.77
N PRO A 23 4.93 -29.05 -2.30
CA PRO A 23 6.12 -28.59 -3.04
C PRO A 23 7.20 -29.65 -3.25
N GLY A 24 8.17 -29.35 -4.13
CA GLY A 24 9.24 -30.28 -4.53
C GLY A 24 10.19 -30.73 -3.43
N HIS A 25 10.35 -29.96 -2.35
CA HIS A 25 11.18 -30.31 -1.18
C HIS A 25 10.57 -31.46 -0.32
N LYS A 26 9.28 -31.78 -0.51
CA LYS A 26 8.58 -32.89 0.17
C LYS A 26 8.58 -32.86 1.71
N GLY A 27 8.85 -31.68 2.32
CA GLY A 27 9.04 -31.56 3.77
C GLY A 27 10.31 -32.26 4.29
N ARG A 28 11.24 -32.64 3.43
CA ARG A 28 12.45 -33.39 3.81
C ARG A 28 13.75 -32.63 3.61
N PHE A 29 13.74 -31.58 2.81
CA PHE A 29 14.90 -30.77 2.53
C PHE A 29 14.83 -29.48 3.32
N SER A 30 15.68 -29.36 4.33
CA SER A 30 15.85 -28.11 5.07
C SER A 30 16.66 -27.13 4.23
N ILE A 31 16.03 -26.02 3.84
CA ILE A 31 16.72 -24.88 3.25
C ILE A 31 17.26 -24.05 4.42
N ASN A 32 18.49 -24.34 4.85
CA ASN A 32 19.17 -23.51 5.86
C ASN A 32 19.48 -22.12 5.23
N PRO A 33 19.10 -20.95 5.85
CA PRO A 33 18.66 -20.76 7.23
C PRO A 33 17.13 -20.83 7.47
N LEU A 34 16.32 -21.24 6.50
CA LEU A 34 14.85 -21.30 6.60
C LEU A 34 14.39 -22.61 7.31
N ALA A 35 15.12 -23.04 8.33
CA ALA A 35 14.82 -24.26 9.06
C ALA A 35 13.32 -24.33 9.44
N ASP A 36 12.72 -25.50 9.33
CA ASP A 36 11.38 -25.87 9.71
C ASP A 36 10.19 -25.23 8.93
N CYS A 37 10.36 -24.07 8.27
CA CYS A 37 9.32 -23.50 7.41
C CYS A 37 8.83 -24.48 6.35
N HIS A 38 9.74 -25.33 5.81
CA HIS A 38 9.41 -26.34 4.80
C HIS A 38 8.46 -27.42 5.30
N LEU A 39 8.31 -27.62 6.59
CA LEU A 39 7.37 -28.57 7.18
C LEU A 39 5.91 -28.07 7.06
N MET A 40 5.71 -26.76 7.13
CA MET A 40 4.40 -26.11 7.01
C MET A 40 4.10 -25.62 5.59
N ASP A 41 5.11 -25.63 4.69
CA ASP A 41 4.91 -25.22 3.30
C ASP A 41 4.24 -26.36 2.52
N ILE A 42 3.01 -26.14 2.13
CA ILE A 42 2.12 -27.07 1.42
C ILE A 42 1.41 -26.36 0.28
N THR A 43 0.62 -27.11 -0.47
CA THR A 43 -0.33 -26.58 -1.45
C THR A 43 -1.76 -27.03 -1.09
N GLU A 44 -2.68 -27.00 -2.05
CA GLU A 44 -4.09 -27.38 -1.92
C GLU A 44 -4.26 -28.90 -1.77
N VAL A 45 -3.77 -29.45 -0.68
CA VAL A 45 -3.99 -30.86 -0.31
C VAL A 45 -5.36 -31.02 0.35
N LYS A 46 -5.84 -32.26 0.44
CA LYS A 46 -7.14 -32.55 1.09
C LYS A 46 -7.20 -31.97 2.50
N GLY A 47 -8.17 -31.09 2.73
CA GLY A 47 -8.40 -30.39 4.00
C GLY A 47 -7.67 -29.05 4.15
N ALA A 48 -6.73 -28.71 3.26
CA ALA A 48 -6.04 -27.43 3.27
C ALA A 48 -6.86 -26.28 2.68
N ASP A 49 -7.98 -26.59 2.00
CA ASP A 49 -8.80 -25.63 1.28
C ASP A 49 -8.12 -25.08 0.00
N SER A 50 -8.78 -24.19 -0.75
CA SER A 50 -8.25 -23.48 -1.91
C SER A 50 -8.53 -21.98 -1.77
N LEU A 51 -7.52 -21.12 -1.95
CA LEU A 51 -7.68 -19.70 -1.67
C LEU A 51 -8.82 -19.05 -2.50
N TYR A 52 -8.97 -19.41 -3.76
CA TYR A 52 -9.97 -18.80 -4.64
C TYR A 52 -11.34 -19.51 -4.63
N GLU A 53 -11.41 -20.70 -4.03
CA GLU A 53 -12.60 -21.52 -3.90
C GLU A 53 -12.79 -21.93 -2.43
N ALA A 54 -12.51 -21.01 -1.52
CA ALA A 54 -12.45 -21.26 -0.09
C ALA A 54 -13.83 -21.63 0.48
N GLU A 55 -13.92 -22.83 1.05
CA GLU A 55 -15.11 -23.36 1.72
C GLU A 55 -14.77 -23.93 3.12
N GLY A 56 -13.49 -24.20 3.38
CA GLY A 56 -12.95 -24.84 4.58
C GLY A 56 -12.23 -23.87 5.52
N ILE A 57 -10.99 -24.24 5.87
CA ILE A 57 -10.16 -23.54 6.88
C ILE A 57 -9.79 -22.10 6.45
N ILE A 58 -9.60 -21.86 5.16
CA ILE A 58 -9.32 -20.50 4.65
C ILE A 58 -10.57 -19.64 4.81
N ALA A 59 -11.74 -20.15 4.39
CA ALA A 59 -13.00 -19.42 4.56
C ALA A 59 -13.34 -19.16 6.04
N GLU A 60 -13.00 -20.08 6.96
CA GLU A 60 -13.16 -19.86 8.39
C GLU A 60 -12.23 -18.75 8.89
N SER A 61 -10.96 -18.78 8.49
CA SER A 61 -9.98 -17.78 8.85
C SER A 61 -10.31 -16.38 8.28
N GLU A 62 -10.86 -16.31 7.06
CA GLU A 62 -11.35 -15.05 6.48
C GLU A 62 -12.57 -14.49 7.25
N ARG A 63 -13.46 -15.35 7.78
CA ARG A 63 -14.54 -14.90 8.68
C ARG A 63 -14.00 -14.37 10.01
N ASN A 64 -12.99 -15.03 10.58
CA ASN A 64 -12.30 -14.53 11.76
C ASN A 64 -11.69 -13.15 11.51
N ALA A 65 -11.03 -12.94 10.36
CA ALA A 65 -10.52 -11.63 9.98
C ALA A 65 -11.63 -10.59 9.85
N ALA A 66 -12.77 -10.93 9.26
CA ALA A 66 -13.91 -10.03 9.14
C ALA A 66 -14.43 -9.57 10.51
N GLU A 67 -14.47 -10.48 11.50
CA GLU A 67 -14.82 -10.15 12.88
C GLU A 67 -13.80 -9.19 13.51
N VAL A 68 -12.49 -9.48 13.38
CA VAL A 68 -11.39 -8.66 13.92
C VAL A 68 -11.44 -7.23 13.39
N PHE A 69 -11.66 -7.06 12.09
CA PHE A 69 -11.73 -5.74 11.44
C PHE A 69 -13.13 -5.08 11.54
N SER A 70 -14.12 -5.77 12.16
CA SER A 70 -15.51 -5.28 12.27
C SER A 70 -16.13 -4.94 10.90
N VAL A 71 -15.88 -5.79 9.90
CA VAL A 71 -16.41 -5.67 8.54
C VAL A 71 -17.25 -6.90 8.19
N LYS A 72 -18.09 -6.81 7.15
CA LYS A 72 -18.96 -7.91 6.75
C LYS A 72 -18.20 -9.04 6.05
N HIS A 73 -17.25 -8.68 5.19
CA HIS A 73 -16.47 -9.63 4.41
C HIS A 73 -15.01 -9.23 4.37
N THR A 74 -14.14 -10.20 4.59
CA THR A 74 -12.70 -10.10 4.41
C THR A 74 -12.20 -11.27 3.57
N PHE A 75 -11.29 -11.00 2.64
CA PHE A 75 -10.65 -11.99 1.79
C PHE A 75 -9.14 -11.86 1.88
N TYR A 76 -8.44 -12.98 1.93
CA TYR A 76 -6.98 -12.99 1.97
C TYR A 76 -6.36 -12.70 0.62
N SER A 77 -5.24 -12.00 0.65
CA SER A 77 -4.34 -11.81 -0.48
C SER A 77 -2.95 -12.36 -0.13
N ALA A 78 -2.45 -13.31 -0.90
CA ALA A 78 -1.07 -13.79 -0.84
C ALA A 78 -0.13 -13.04 -1.81
N GLY A 79 -0.61 -11.95 -2.40
CA GLY A 79 0.12 -11.05 -3.31
C GLY A 79 0.11 -9.58 -2.86
N GLY A 80 -0.11 -9.34 -1.57
CA GLY A 80 -0.18 -8.01 -0.97
C GLY A 80 -1.32 -7.15 -1.52
N SER A 81 -1.25 -5.84 -1.29
CA SER A 81 -2.21 -4.88 -1.87
C SER A 81 -2.10 -4.79 -3.40
N THR A 82 -1.00 -5.20 -4.02
CA THR A 82 -0.92 -5.24 -5.49
C THR A 82 -2.01 -6.15 -6.07
N LEU A 83 -2.14 -7.37 -5.56
CA LEU A 83 -3.22 -8.28 -5.94
C LEU A 83 -4.59 -7.76 -5.49
N GLY A 84 -4.67 -7.11 -4.32
CA GLY A 84 -5.87 -6.46 -3.83
C GLY A 84 -6.38 -5.37 -4.78
N ILE A 85 -5.53 -4.44 -5.19
CA ILE A 85 -5.85 -3.36 -6.15
C ILE A 85 -6.34 -3.93 -7.48
N GLN A 86 -5.63 -4.92 -8.04
CA GLN A 86 -6.02 -5.60 -9.28
C GLN A 86 -7.43 -6.19 -9.16
N THR A 87 -7.69 -6.88 -8.06
CA THR A 87 -8.98 -7.51 -7.76
C THR A 87 -10.09 -6.48 -7.62
N MET A 88 -9.90 -5.45 -6.79
CA MET A 88 -10.91 -4.42 -6.53
C MET A 88 -11.28 -3.65 -7.80
N LEU A 89 -10.30 -3.19 -8.56
CA LEU A 89 -10.55 -2.47 -9.80
C LEU A 89 -11.30 -3.34 -10.82
N THR A 90 -10.92 -4.59 -10.95
CA THR A 90 -11.60 -5.51 -11.88
C THR A 90 -13.03 -5.83 -11.43
N ALA A 91 -13.27 -5.97 -10.12
CA ALA A 91 -14.58 -6.27 -9.56
C ALA A 91 -15.56 -5.08 -9.61
N VAL A 92 -15.05 -3.86 -9.38
CA VAL A 92 -15.89 -2.66 -9.27
C VAL A 92 -16.03 -1.94 -10.60
N VAL A 93 -14.93 -1.76 -11.33
CA VAL A 93 -14.86 -0.94 -12.56
C VAL A 93 -15.15 -1.77 -13.80
N GLY A 94 -14.64 -3.01 -13.83
CA GLY A 94 -14.73 -3.86 -15.02
C GLY A 94 -13.89 -3.33 -16.19
N GLU A 95 -14.24 -3.75 -17.42
CA GLU A 95 -13.56 -3.32 -18.65
C GLU A 95 -14.05 -1.95 -19.13
N LYS A 96 -13.12 -1.07 -19.51
CA LYS A 96 -13.38 0.26 -20.12
C LYS A 96 -14.11 1.27 -19.24
N GLY A 97 -14.17 1.05 -17.92
CA GLY A 97 -14.77 2.01 -17.01
C GLY A 97 -13.95 3.30 -16.87
N LYS A 98 -14.59 4.37 -16.36
CA LYS A 98 -13.96 5.64 -16.06
C LYS A 98 -13.74 5.77 -14.56
N ILE A 99 -12.53 6.12 -14.12
CA ILE A 99 -12.15 6.22 -12.72
C ILE A 99 -11.67 7.64 -12.42
N VAL A 100 -12.21 8.25 -11.37
CA VAL A 100 -11.65 9.47 -10.76
C VAL A 100 -10.65 9.01 -9.69
N ALA A 101 -9.39 9.39 -9.80
CA ALA A 101 -8.33 8.89 -8.92
C ALA A 101 -7.39 10.00 -8.43
N ALA A 102 -7.00 9.92 -7.14
CA ALA A 102 -5.91 10.74 -6.61
C ALA A 102 -4.59 10.38 -7.30
N ARG A 103 -3.78 11.42 -7.63
CA ARG A 103 -2.58 11.25 -8.47
C ARG A 103 -1.46 10.46 -7.82
N ASN A 104 -1.44 10.37 -6.50
CA ASN A 104 -0.46 9.58 -5.74
C ASN A 104 -0.76 8.07 -5.70
N ALA A 105 -1.48 7.56 -6.68
CA ALA A 105 -1.80 6.15 -6.80
C ALA A 105 -0.56 5.30 -7.09
N HIS A 106 -0.45 4.16 -6.41
CA HIS A 106 0.62 3.20 -6.62
C HIS A 106 0.62 2.64 -8.06
N ARG A 107 1.78 2.27 -8.60
CA ARG A 107 1.91 1.70 -9.97
C ARG A 107 0.97 0.51 -10.24
N ALA A 108 0.57 -0.25 -9.22
CA ALA A 108 -0.38 -1.36 -9.38
C ALA A 108 -1.74 -0.87 -9.89
N PHE A 109 -2.21 0.30 -9.43
CA PHE A 109 -3.42 0.94 -9.96
C PHE A 109 -3.29 1.22 -11.45
N VAL A 110 -2.22 1.91 -11.87
CA VAL A 110 -2.01 2.30 -13.27
C VAL A 110 -1.84 1.08 -14.16
N ASN A 111 -1.07 0.08 -13.72
CA ASN A 111 -0.91 -1.17 -14.46
C ASN A 111 -2.24 -1.89 -14.63
N THR A 112 -3.07 -1.91 -13.60
CA THR A 112 -4.41 -2.52 -13.70
C THR A 112 -5.29 -1.75 -14.66
N CYS A 113 -5.27 -0.40 -14.64
CA CYS A 113 -5.98 0.42 -15.61
C CYS A 113 -5.58 0.10 -17.06
N ALA A 114 -4.28 -0.18 -17.31
CA ALA A 114 -3.82 -0.64 -18.62
C ALA A 114 -4.45 -2.00 -19.00
N LEU A 115 -4.50 -2.95 -18.05
CA LEU A 115 -5.03 -4.30 -18.29
C LEU A 115 -6.55 -4.29 -18.57
N ILE A 116 -7.34 -3.57 -17.75
CA ILE A 116 -8.80 -3.48 -17.91
C ILE A 116 -9.24 -2.38 -18.88
N ASN A 117 -8.29 -1.67 -19.52
CA ASN A 117 -8.55 -0.55 -20.42
C ASN A 117 -9.40 0.57 -19.80
N ALA A 118 -9.21 0.83 -18.51
CA ALA A 118 -9.91 1.90 -17.82
C ALA A 118 -9.41 3.28 -18.25
N ASP A 119 -10.31 4.25 -18.23
CA ASP A 119 -10.00 5.67 -18.44
C ASP A 119 -9.83 6.36 -17.08
N VAL A 120 -8.75 7.13 -16.89
CA VAL A 120 -8.45 7.75 -15.60
C VAL A 120 -8.54 9.27 -15.73
N ILE A 121 -9.30 9.86 -14.81
CA ILE A 121 -9.36 11.28 -14.52
C ILE A 121 -8.57 11.51 -13.24
N TRP A 122 -7.43 12.17 -13.35
CA TRP A 122 -6.59 12.46 -12.21
C TRP A 122 -7.08 13.68 -11.43
N VAL A 123 -7.08 13.57 -10.11
CA VAL A 123 -7.33 14.67 -9.19
C VAL A 123 -6.09 14.87 -8.31
N THR A 124 -5.73 16.13 -8.09
CA THR A 124 -4.67 16.53 -7.15
C THR A 124 -5.25 17.44 -6.10
N GLY A 125 -4.83 17.23 -4.85
CA GLY A 125 -5.12 18.18 -3.78
C GLY A 125 -4.27 19.44 -3.88
N GLU A 126 -4.56 20.41 -3.03
CA GLU A 126 -3.76 21.62 -2.89
C GLU A 126 -2.36 21.27 -2.35
N ASN A 127 -1.31 21.90 -2.88
CA ASN A 127 0.10 21.63 -2.53
C ASN A 127 0.52 20.16 -2.72
N ALA A 128 -0.07 19.47 -3.67
CA ALA A 128 0.32 18.12 -4.01
C ALA A 128 1.77 18.06 -4.47
N ASP A 129 2.46 17.01 -4.05
CA ASP A 129 3.70 16.55 -4.67
C ASP A 129 3.45 15.13 -5.25
N ILE A 130 4.50 14.47 -5.75
CA ILE A 130 4.34 13.13 -6.34
C ILE A 130 3.93 12.09 -5.31
N ILE A 131 4.43 12.22 -4.08
CA ILE A 131 4.26 11.23 -3.01
C ILE A 131 2.94 11.46 -2.28
N SER A 132 2.58 12.73 -2.06
CA SER A 132 1.41 13.12 -1.31
C SER A 132 0.50 14.01 -2.15
N SER A 133 -0.74 13.58 -2.29
CA SER A 133 -1.78 14.33 -3.00
C SER A 133 -3.10 14.16 -2.23
N LEU A 134 -3.18 14.85 -1.09
CA LEU A 134 -4.42 14.84 -0.30
C LEU A 134 -5.52 15.55 -1.05
N VAL A 135 -6.43 14.77 -1.61
CA VAL A 135 -7.66 15.28 -2.21
C VAL A 135 -8.73 15.46 -1.14
N THR A 136 -9.50 16.51 -1.27
CA THR A 136 -10.61 16.86 -0.37
C THR A 136 -11.94 16.35 -0.90
N PRO A 137 -12.99 16.27 -0.05
CA PRO A 137 -14.36 16.03 -0.52
C PRO A 137 -14.80 17.02 -1.61
N ASP A 138 -14.42 18.29 -1.50
CA ASP A 138 -14.76 19.33 -2.50
C ASP A 138 -14.09 19.09 -3.86
N ASP A 139 -12.84 18.62 -3.88
CA ASP A 139 -12.13 18.26 -5.12
C ASP A 139 -12.86 17.12 -5.85
N ILE A 140 -13.28 16.11 -5.09
CA ILE A 140 -14.03 14.96 -5.63
C ILE A 140 -15.43 15.40 -6.08
N GLU A 141 -16.14 16.21 -5.31
CA GLU A 141 -17.47 16.71 -5.67
C GLU A 141 -17.43 17.54 -6.97
N LYS A 142 -16.46 18.45 -7.06
CA LYS A 142 -16.23 19.24 -8.29
C LYS A 142 -16.04 18.32 -9.49
N THR A 143 -15.14 17.36 -9.38
CA THR A 143 -14.82 16.45 -10.49
C THR A 143 -16.04 15.60 -10.89
N LEU A 144 -16.78 15.05 -9.92
CA LEU A 144 -17.97 14.24 -10.20
C LEU A 144 -19.14 15.07 -10.77
N SER A 145 -19.16 16.38 -10.52
CA SER A 145 -20.18 17.27 -11.11
C SER A 145 -19.90 17.57 -12.59
N GLU A 146 -18.63 17.54 -13.00
CA GLU A 146 -18.18 17.83 -14.36
C GLU A 146 -18.12 16.56 -15.23
N GLU A 147 -17.83 15.40 -14.63
CA GLU A 147 -17.62 14.13 -15.31
C GLU A 147 -18.86 13.22 -15.25
N LYS A 148 -19.20 12.61 -16.39
CA LYS A 148 -20.31 11.65 -16.50
C LYS A 148 -19.80 10.22 -16.59
N ASP A 149 -20.67 9.28 -16.20
CA ASP A 149 -20.42 7.84 -16.32
C ASP A 149 -19.17 7.38 -15.57
N VAL A 150 -18.89 7.99 -14.40
CA VAL A 150 -17.80 7.59 -13.52
C VAL A 150 -18.16 6.25 -12.86
N SER A 151 -17.29 5.27 -13.04
CA SER A 151 -17.46 3.90 -12.51
C SER A 151 -17.01 3.74 -11.07
N ALA A 152 -16.00 4.54 -10.64
CA ALA A 152 -15.49 4.53 -9.27
C ALA A 152 -14.65 5.78 -8.98
N VAL A 153 -14.54 6.11 -7.68
CA VAL A 153 -13.51 6.98 -7.13
C VAL A 153 -12.45 6.09 -6.46
N TYR A 154 -11.16 6.39 -6.67
CA TYR A 154 -10.04 5.66 -6.10
C TYR A 154 -9.10 6.60 -5.33
N ILE A 155 -8.86 6.31 -4.06
CA ILE A 155 -8.01 7.10 -3.16
C ILE A 155 -6.99 6.19 -2.48
N THR A 156 -5.74 6.66 -2.35
CA THR A 156 -4.71 6.05 -1.51
C THR A 156 -4.66 6.77 -0.18
N SER A 157 -4.94 6.09 0.92
CA SER A 157 -4.91 6.64 2.28
C SER A 157 -4.71 5.54 3.31
N PRO A 158 -3.74 5.66 4.26
CA PRO A 158 -2.74 6.74 4.35
C PRO A 158 -1.82 6.82 3.13
N ASP A 159 -1.29 8.03 2.84
CA ASP A 159 -0.25 8.17 1.84
C ASP A 159 1.13 7.76 2.41
N TYR A 160 2.19 7.87 1.58
CA TYR A 160 3.52 7.39 1.96
C TYR A 160 4.20 8.23 3.05
N TYR A 161 3.73 9.46 3.27
CA TYR A 161 4.17 10.30 4.40
C TYR A 161 3.31 10.12 5.67
N GLY A 162 2.32 9.22 5.64
CA GLY A 162 1.40 8.99 6.75
C GLY A 162 0.31 10.07 6.86
N ARG A 163 -0.01 10.78 5.78
CA ARG A 163 -1.16 11.70 5.76
C ARG A 163 -2.42 10.90 5.48
N ILE A 164 -3.50 11.25 6.18
CA ILE A 164 -4.79 10.56 6.09
C ILE A 164 -5.79 11.46 5.38
N ALA A 165 -6.46 10.96 4.35
CA ALA A 165 -7.52 11.69 3.65
C ALA A 165 -8.84 11.65 4.45
N ASP A 166 -9.71 12.63 4.26
CA ASP A 166 -11.07 12.63 4.81
C ASP A 166 -11.97 11.60 4.07
N ILE A 167 -11.75 10.31 4.39
CA ILE A 167 -12.49 9.20 3.77
C ILE A 167 -14.00 9.33 4.02
N LYS A 168 -14.39 9.79 5.22
CA LYS A 168 -15.81 9.94 5.55
C LYS A 168 -16.47 10.99 4.66
N GLY A 169 -15.87 12.18 4.53
CA GLY A 169 -16.37 13.24 3.67
C GLY A 169 -16.39 12.83 2.19
N ILE A 170 -15.32 12.19 1.70
CA ILE A 170 -15.25 11.66 0.33
C ILE A 170 -16.33 10.59 0.11
N SER A 171 -16.57 9.70 1.08
CA SER A 171 -17.62 8.68 1.00
C SER A 171 -19.01 9.30 0.88
N ASP A 172 -19.29 10.37 1.65
CA ASP A 172 -20.59 11.05 1.60
C ASP A 172 -20.82 11.72 0.23
N VAL A 173 -19.78 12.29 -0.37
CA VAL A 173 -19.82 12.80 -1.75
C VAL A 173 -20.06 11.65 -2.75
N CYS A 174 -19.31 10.56 -2.66
CA CYS A 174 -19.46 9.41 -3.56
C CYS A 174 -20.90 8.84 -3.52
N LYS A 175 -21.47 8.73 -2.32
CA LYS A 175 -22.88 8.30 -2.13
C LYS A 175 -23.88 9.26 -2.78
N LYS A 176 -23.67 10.57 -2.67
CA LYS A 176 -24.50 11.59 -3.32
C LYS A 176 -24.57 11.41 -4.84
N TYR A 177 -23.45 11.04 -5.45
CA TYR A 177 -23.35 10.81 -6.90
C TYR A 177 -23.59 9.34 -7.31
N ASN A 178 -23.86 8.45 -6.33
CA ASN A 178 -24.04 7.01 -6.55
C ASN A 178 -22.83 6.36 -7.27
N VAL A 179 -21.61 6.75 -6.89
CA VAL A 179 -20.35 6.25 -7.40
C VAL A 179 -19.63 5.48 -6.28
N PRO A 180 -19.18 4.25 -6.48
CA PRO A 180 -18.46 3.49 -5.45
C PRO A 180 -17.09 4.10 -5.13
N LEU A 181 -16.71 4.02 -3.85
CA LEU A 181 -15.43 4.46 -3.31
C LEU A 181 -14.51 3.27 -3.05
N ILE A 182 -13.37 3.24 -3.73
CA ILE A 182 -12.29 2.24 -3.59
C ILE A 182 -11.13 2.87 -2.85
N ILE A 183 -10.65 2.26 -1.77
CA ILE A 183 -9.50 2.75 -1.00
C ILE A 183 -8.33 1.78 -1.09
N ASP A 184 -7.18 2.31 -1.51
CA ASP A 184 -5.89 1.67 -1.29
C ASP A 184 -5.39 2.04 0.11
N ASN A 185 -5.67 1.15 1.06
CA ASN A 185 -5.30 1.28 2.47
C ASN A 185 -4.02 0.49 2.79
N ALA A 186 -3.11 0.38 1.81
CA ALA A 186 -1.91 -0.45 1.96
C ALA A 186 -1.06 -0.12 3.19
N HIS A 187 -1.10 1.11 3.68
CA HIS A 187 -0.38 1.58 4.86
C HIS A 187 -1.24 1.64 6.12
N GLY A 188 -2.55 1.36 6.05
CA GLY A 188 -3.51 1.64 7.11
C GLY A 188 -4.20 0.43 7.75
N SER A 189 -3.66 -0.79 7.63
CA SER A 189 -4.28 -1.99 8.24
C SER A 189 -4.52 -1.82 9.76
N HIS A 190 -3.66 -1.09 10.44
CA HIS A 190 -3.73 -0.83 11.88
C HIS A 190 -4.84 0.16 12.28
N LEU A 191 -5.38 0.95 11.34
CA LEU A 191 -6.42 1.95 11.61
C LEU A 191 -7.71 1.35 12.18
N ALA A 192 -7.94 0.05 11.95
CA ALA A 192 -9.05 -0.70 12.52
C ALA A 192 -8.95 -0.85 14.07
N PHE A 193 -7.75 -0.73 14.63
CA PHE A 193 -7.46 -0.96 16.04
C PHE A 193 -7.26 0.33 16.83
N LEU A 194 -7.53 1.48 16.23
CA LEU A 194 -7.59 2.75 16.96
C LEU A 194 -8.81 2.78 17.90
N GLU A 195 -8.74 3.59 18.96
CA GLU A 195 -9.83 3.77 19.93
C GLU A 195 -11.15 4.18 19.24
N GLU A 196 -11.05 5.08 18.23
CA GLU A 196 -12.07 5.28 17.20
C GLU A 196 -11.60 4.59 15.92
N ASN A 197 -12.29 3.54 15.53
CA ASN A 197 -11.95 2.80 14.31
C ASN A 197 -12.00 3.72 13.09
N GLN A 198 -10.83 3.98 12.49
CA GLN A 198 -10.66 4.83 11.31
C GLN A 198 -10.38 4.01 10.03
N HIS A 199 -10.65 2.73 10.05
CA HIS A 199 -10.52 1.90 8.87
C HIS A 199 -11.49 2.36 7.77
N PRO A 200 -11.07 2.40 6.50
CA PRO A 200 -11.87 2.96 5.40
C PRO A 200 -13.28 2.38 5.27
N ILE A 201 -13.46 1.08 5.50
CA ILE A 201 -14.79 0.45 5.45
C ILE A 201 -15.73 0.99 6.53
N THR A 202 -15.19 1.23 7.73
CA THR A 202 -15.95 1.85 8.84
C THR A 202 -16.35 3.29 8.50
N LEU A 203 -15.49 4.00 7.78
CA LEU A 203 -15.73 5.37 7.33
C LEU A 203 -16.62 5.46 6.06
N GLY A 204 -17.01 4.31 5.51
CA GLY A 204 -18.02 4.23 4.46
C GLY A 204 -17.50 4.00 3.05
N ALA A 205 -16.24 3.59 2.88
CA ALA A 205 -15.74 3.07 1.62
C ALA A 205 -16.48 1.77 1.24
N ASP A 206 -16.68 1.54 -0.05
CA ASP A 206 -17.35 0.34 -0.55
C ASP A 206 -16.45 -0.89 -0.52
N ILE A 207 -15.16 -0.69 -0.78
CA ILE A 207 -14.14 -1.73 -0.78
C ILE A 207 -12.77 -1.12 -0.54
N CYS A 208 -11.92 -1.82 0.20
CA CYS A 208 -10.52 -1.44 0.37
C CYS A 208 -9.60 -2.66 0.38
N CYS A 209 -8.30 -2.43 0.17
CA CYS A 209 -7.27 -3.44 0.39
C CYS A 209 -6.17 -2.94 1.32
N ASP A 210 -5.67 -3.87 2.13
CA ASP A 210 -4.62 -3.67 3.12
C ASP A 210 -3.37 -4.47 2.77
N SER A 211 -2.18 -3.87 2.90
CA SER A 211 -0.94 -4.64 3.00
C SER A 211 -0.66 -4.95 4.48
N ALA A 212 -1.23 -6.04 4.97
CA ALA A 212 -1.08 -6.43 6.38
C ALA A 212 0.39 -6.46 6.83
N HIS A 213 1.28 -6.96 5.95
CA HIS A 213 2.71 -7.10 6.20
C HIS A 213 3.48 -5.78 6.41
N LYS A 214 2.86 -4.61 6.21
CA LYS A 214 3.52 -3.31 6.43
C LYS A 214 3.43 -2.86 7.89
N THR A 215 2.29 -3.04 8.52
CA THR A 215 2.03 -2.53 9.88
C THR A 215 1.60 -3.59 10.88
N LEU A 216 1.24 -4.79 10.42
CA LEU A 216 0.83 -5.92 11.23
C LEU A 216 1.87 -7.06 11.13
N PRO A 217 1.93 -7.99 12.12
CA PRO A 217 2.91 -9.08 12.17
C PRO A 217 2.59 -10.21 11.16
N VAL A 218 2.67 -9.89 9.88
CA VAL A 218 2.36 -10.79 8.77
C VAL A 218 3.56 -10.91 7.84
N LEU A 219 3.78 -12.08 7.26
CA LEU A 219 4.84 -12.30 6.27
C LEU A 219 4.61 -11.44 5.02
N THR A 220 5.71 -10.97 4.42
CA THR A 220 5.70 -10.16 3.20
C THR A 220 4.82 -10.80 2.11
N GLY A 221 3.93 -10.01 1.53
CA GLY A 221 2.94 -10.47 0.55
C GLY A 221 1.57 -10.78 1.17
N GLY A 222 1.44 -10.83 2.51
CA GLY A 222 0.15 -10.98 3.17
C GLY A 222 -0.65 -9.68 3.18
N GLY A 223 -1.92 -9.77 2.82
CA GLY A 223 -2.83 -8.65 2.77
C GLY A 223 -4.30 -9.07 2.86
N TYR A 224 -5.17 -8.09 2.96
CA TYR A 224 -6.61 -8.27 3.02
C TYR A 224 -7.31 -7.47 1.94
N ILE A 225 -8.50 -7.93 1.55
CA ILE A 225 -9.51 -7.15 0.82
C ILE A 225 -10.76 -7.14 1.68
N HIS A 226 -11.28 -5.97 2.00
CA HIS A 226 -12.43 -5.78 2.88
C HIS A 226 -13.60 -5.13 2.14
N THR A 227 -14.83 -5.56 2.41
CA THR A 227 -16.04 -4.92 1.90
C THR A 227 -17.26 -5.23 2.77
N ASN A 228 -18.19 -4.28 2.87
CA ASN A 228 -19.51 -4.50 3.44
C ASN A 228 -20.58 -4.81 2.38
N SER A 229 -20.21 -4.83 1.09
CA SER A 229 -21.11 -5.07 -0.04
C SER A 229 -21.14 -6.53 -0.46
N ASP A 230 -22.28 -7.19 -0.34
CA ASP A 230 -22.48 -8.56 -0.85
C ASP A 230 -22.25 -8.64 -2.35
N LYS A 231 -22.59 -7.58 -3.09
CA LYS A 231 -22.35 -7.49 -4.53
C LYS A 231 -20.87 -7.63 -4.87
N TYR A 232 -19.98 -6.88 -4.18
CA TYR A 232 -18.55 -6.96 -4.44
C TYR A 232 -17.95 -8.23 -3.86
N ALA A 233 -18.38 -8.65 -2.67
CA ALA A 233 -17.93 -9.88 -2.03
C ALA A 233 -18.08 -11.10 -2.94
N SER A 234 -19.20 -11.21 -3.66
CA SER A 234 -19.47 -12.33 -4.58
C SER A 234 -18.52 -12.39 -5.79
N LEU A 235 -17.79 -11.30 -6.08
CA LEU A 235 -16.89 -11.20 -7.24
C LEU A 235 -15.41 -11.38 -6.87
N ILE A 236 -15.05 -11.19 -5.59
CA ILE A 236 -13.64 -11.06 -5.18
C ILE A 236 -12.82 -12.29 -5.58
N LYS A 237 -13.24 -13.48 -5.18
CA LYS A 237 -12.48 -14.72 -5.43
C LYS A 237 -12.26 -14.97 -6.92
N GLU A 238 -13.32 -14.81 -7.74
CA GLU A 238 -13.23 -14.95 -9.20
C GLU A 238 -12.25 -13.92 -9.79
N LYS A 239 -12.35 -12.65 -9.41
CA LYS A 239 -11.47 -11.61 -9.97
C LYS A 239 -10.04 -11.73 -9.46
N GLN A 240 -9.85 -12.18 -8.23
CA GLN A 240 -8.53 -12.43 -7.65
C GLN A 240 -7.80 -13.58 -8.37
N SER A 241 -8.51 -14.63 -8.75
CA SER A 241 -7.93 -15.77 -9.49
C SER A 241 -7.40 -15.41 -10.88
N LEU A 242 -7.82 -14.26 -11.47
CA LEU A 242 -7.30 -13.79 -12.75
C LEU A 242 -5.83 -13.32 -12.67
N TYR A 243 -5.36 -12.96 -11.50
CA TYR A 243 -4.05 -12.35 -11.28
C TYR A 243 -3.16 -13.15 -10.34
N GLY A 244 -3.76 -13.85 -9.39
CA GLY A 244 -3.04 -14.58 -8.36
C GLY A 244 -2.54 -15.95 -8.83
N SER A 245 -1.52 -16.46 -8.13
CA SER A 245 -1.03 -17.83 -8.34
C SER A 245 -2.08 -18.86 -7.89
N SER A 246 -2.26 -19.91 -8.67
CA SER A 246 -3.08 -21.06 -8.26
C SER A 246 -2.50 -21.84 -7.06
N SER A 247 -1.24 -21.58 -6.70
CA SER A 247 -0.55 -22.16 -5.53
C SER A 247 -0.07 -21.03 -4.60
N PRO A 248 -0.97 -20.43 -3.81
CA PRO A 248 -0.61 -19.39 -2.87
C PRO A 248 0.25 -19.98 -1.74
N SER A 249 1.12 -19.14 -1.15
CA SER A 249 1.95 -19.57 -0.02
C SER A 249 1.10 -19.77 1.24
N TYR A 250 1.03 -21.00 1.73
CA TYR A 250 0.35 -21.30 3.00
C TYR A 250 1.07 -20.72 4.22
N LEU A 251 2.36 -20.42 4.14
CA LEU A 251 3.07 -19.68 5.18
C LEU A 251 2.53 -18.25 5.32
N ILE A 252 2.24 -17.59 4.19
CA ILE A 252 1.62 -16.26 4.19
C ILE A 252 0.19 -16.35 4.78
N LEU A 253 -0.61 -17.32 4.33
CA LEU A 253 -1.97 -17.51 4.85
C LEU A 253 -1.99 -17.82 6.35
N ALA A 254 -1.08 -18.67 6.82
CA ALA A 254 -0.91 -18.97 8.23
C ALA A 254 -0.50 -17.73 9.06
N SER A 255 0.36 -16.88 8.51
CA SER A 255 0.74 -15.63 9.19
C SER A 255 -0.45 -14.65 9.32
N LEU A 256 -1.34 -14.58 8.34
CA LEU A 256 -2.59 -13.82 8.42
C LEU A 256 -3.54 -14.41 9.47
N ASP A 257 -3.70 -15.73 9.49
CA ASP A 257 -4.51 -16.46 10.45
C ASP A 257 -4.07 -16.20 11.90
N PHE A 258 -2.76 -16.34 12.16
CA PHE A 258 -2.19 -16.07 13.48
C PHE A 258 -2.26 -14.58 13.87
N CYS A 259 -2.11 -13.69 12.92
CA CYS A 259 -2.27 -12.26 13.13
C CYS A 259 -3.69 -11.93 13.61
N ASN A 260 -4.72 -12.47 12.99
CA ASN A 260 -6.11 -12.26 13.41
C ASN A 260 -6.35 -12.74 14.84
N PHE A 261 -5.86 -13.93 15.19
CA PHE A 261 -5.94 -14.46 16.55
C PHE A 261 -5.31 -13.51 17.57
N THR A 262 -4.11 -13.00 17.26
CA THR A 262 -3.40 -12.07 18.14
C THR A 262 -4.15 -10.75 18.30
N LEU A 263 -4.62 -10.17 17.20
CA LEU A 263 -5.24 -8.86 17.20
C LEU A 263 -6.65 -8.85 17.81
N HIS A 264 -7.36 -9.96 17.74
CA HIS A 264 -8.70 -10.07 18.31
C HIS A 264 -8.76 -9.66 19.80
N GLU A 265 -7.76 -10.05 20.60
CA GLU A 265 -7.74 -9.77 22.02
C GLU A 265 -6.85 -8.57 22.39
N THR A 266 -5.83 -8.28 21.58
CA THR A 266 -4.78 -7.34 21.98
C THR A 266 -4.69 -6.10 21.10
N GLY A 267 -5.30 -6.10 19.91
CA GLY A 267 -5.08 -5.06 18.88
C GLY A 267 -5.27 -3.63 19.38
N ILE A 268 -6.42 -3.34 20.02
CA ILE A 268 -6.72 -1.99 20.54
C ILE A 268 -5.72 -1.55 21.61
N ASN A 269 -5.39 -2.47 22.55
CA ASN A 269 -4.44 -2.15 23.61
C ASN A 269 -3.03 -1.90 23.07
N LEU A 270 -2.60 -2.71 22.10
CA LEU A 270 -1.31 -2.51 21.43
C LEU A 270 -1.28 -1.16 20.72
N MET A 271 -2.31 -0.80 19.96
CA MET A 271 -2.36 0.49 19.28
C MET A 271 -2.36 1.68 20.21
N LYS A 272 -3.05 1.60 21.34
CA LYS A 272 -2.99 2.63 22.39
C LYS A 272 -1.55 2.83 22.89
N MET A 273 -0.84 1.76 23.19
CA MET A 273 0.57 1.84 23.61
C MET A 273 1.45 2.46 22.51
N ARG A 274 1.22 2.11 21.23
CA ARG A 274 1.99 2.70 20.10
C ARG A 274 1.72 4.19 19.93
N SER A 275 0.47 4.61 20.09
CA SER A 275 0.11 6.04 20.10
C SER A 275 0.85 6.80 21.19
N GLU A 276 0.84 6.29 22.41
CA GLU A 276 1.54 6.90 23.54
C GLU A 276 3.06 6.98 23.31
N ASN A 277 3.67 5.93 22.75
CA ASN A 277 5.10 5.89 22.42
C ASN A 277 5.46 6.88 21.30
N MET A 278 4.61 6.99 20.25
CA MET A 278 4.81 7.96 19.17
C MET A 278 4.72 9.41 19.68
N GLU A 279 3.78 9.70 20.56
CA GLU A 279 3.66 11.04 21.17
C GLU A 279 4.89 11.38 22.03
N LYS A 280 5.39 10.44 22.84
CA LYS A 280 6.62 10.59 23.61
C LYS A 280 7.82 10.86 22.68
N LEU A 281 7.97 10.06 21.61
CA LEU A 281 9.02 10.21 20.63
C LEU A 281 8.97 11.59 19.95
N LYS A 282 7.82 11.97 19.41
CA LYS A 282 7.63 13.30 18.77
C LYS A 282 7.91 14.43 19.76
N SER A 283 7.44 14.33 21.00
CA SER A 283 7.70 15.33 22.07
C SER A 283 9.19 15.47 22.38
N ARG A 284 9.91 14.35 22.49
CA ARG A 284 11.35 14.30 22.77
C ARG A 284 12.17 14.94 21.65
N LEU A 285 11.78 14.70 20.41
CA LEU A 285 12.52 15.15 19.23
C LEU A 285 12.12 16.54 18.72
N SER A 286 10.93 17.05 19.07
CA SER A 286 10.37 18.33 18.57
C SER A 286 11.20 19.58 18.82
N PRO A 287 12.12 19.67 19.81
CA PRO A 287 13.00 20.83 19.94
C PRO A 287 13.93 21.07 18.74
N VAL A 288 14.18 20.03 17.95
CA VAL A 288 15.11 20.07 16.80
C VAL A 288 14.44 19.66 15.51
N TRP A 289 13.56 18.65 15.54
CA TRP A 289 12.99 18.02 14.38
C TRP A 289 11.54 18.42 14.15
N SER A 290 11.16 18.59 12.90
CA SER A 290 9.78 18.82 12.47
C SER A 290 9.23 17.57 11.78
N PHE A 291 7.94 17.34 11.93
CA PHE A 291 7.26 16.15 11.42
C PHE A 291 6.05 16.53 10.57
N ILE A 292 5.71 15.67 9.63
CA ILE A 292 4.45 15.70 8.88
C ILE A 292 3.74 14.35 8.97
N GLY A 293 2.48 14.32 8.60
CA GLY A 293 1.64 13.12 8.64
C GLY A 293 0.88 12.98 9.96
N ASP A 294 -0.28 12.32 9.85
CA ASP A 294 -1.27 12.18 10.94
C ASP A 294 -1.31 10.75 11.49
N ASP A 295 -0.78 9.78 10.74
CA ASP A 295 -0.77 8.38 11.09
C ASP A 295 0.19 8.12 12.25
N ILE A 296 -0.28 7.32 13.21
CA ILE A 296 0.47 7.04 14.45
C ILE A 296 1.58 6.00 14.31
N LEU A 297 1.64 5.26 13.21
CA LEU A 297 2.75 4.34 12.90
C LEU A 297 3.73 4.91 11.87
N HIS A 298 3.41 6.04 11.25
CA HIS A 298 4.34 6.77 10.39
C HIS A 298 4.99 7.93 11.13
N LEU A 299 6.31 8.01 11.07
CA LEU A 299 7.05 9.20 11.49
C LEU A 299 7.80 9.74 10.28
N THR A 300 7.27 10.80 9.68
CA THR A 300 7.93 11.48 8.56
C THR A 300 8.58 12.77 9.03
N VAL A 301 9.91 12.78 8.96
CA VAL A 301 10.79 13.87 9.43
C VAL A 301 11.11 14.82 8.28
N GLU A 302 10.95 16.11 8.50
CA GLU A 302 11.37 17.17 7.58
C GLU A 302 12.87 17.47 7.76
N ALA A 303 13.76 16.61 7.24
CA ALA A 303 15.20 16.68 7.43
C ALA A 303 15.79 18.02 6.97
N TYR A 304 15.27 18.62 5.89
CA TYR A 304 15.72 19.89 5.33
C TYR A 304 15.59 21.07 6.32
N LYS A 305 14.59 21.05 7.21
CA LYS A 305 14.42 22.07 8.25
C LYS A 305 15.51 22.01 9.32
N ALA A 306 16.11 20.84 9.51
CA ALA A 306 17.24 20.64 10.40
C ALA A 306 18.60 20.81 9.68
N GLY A 307 18.60 21.20 8.40
CA GLY A 307 19.80 21.46 7.61
C GLY A 307 20.48 20.23 7.03
N LEU A 308 19.76 19.09 6.97
CA LEU A 308 20.22 17.85 6.38
C LEU A 308 19.33 17.48 5.18
N SER A 309 19.92 16.85 4.16
CA SER A 309 19.08 16.13 3.21
C SER A 309 18.50 14.89 3.88
N GLY A 310 17.35 14.39 3.38
CA GLY A 310 16.82 13.12 3.87
C GLY A 310 17.80 11.96 3.62
N TYR A 311 18.55 12.00 2.51
CA TYR A 311 19.61 11.03 2.23
C TYR A 311 20.72 11.07 3.29
N ASP A 312 21.22 12.25 3.67
CA ASP A 312 22.25 12.38 4.70
C ASP A 312 21.76 11.90 6.07
N LEU A 313 20.51 12.22 6.42
CA LEU A 313 19.90 11.74 7.66
C LEU A 313 19.79 10.20 7.67
N SER A 314 19.28 9.61 6.57
CA SER A 314 19.16 8.17 6.43
C SER A 314 20.50 7.46 6.55
N GLU A 315 21.57 7.95 5.88
CA GLU A 315 22.91 7.33 5.97
C GLU A 315 23.47 7.38 7.40
N ARG A 316 23.35 8.51 8.11
CA ARG A 316 23.82 8.63 9.51
C ARG A 316 23.07 7.68 10.46
N LEU A 317 21.76 7.48 10.22
CA LEU A 317 20.98 6.53 11.01
C LEU A 317 21.35 5.07 10.68
N ARG A 318 21.66 4.78 9.41
CA ARG A 318 22.15 3.46 8.98
C ARG A 318 23.50 3.13 9.63
N GLU A 319 24.41 4.11 9.80
CA GLU A 319 25.65 3.93 10.58
C GLU A 319 25.40 3.56 12.05
N SER A 320 24.23 3.92 12.57
CA SER A 320 23.76 3.53 13.91
C SER A 320 22.91 2.24 13.91
N GLY A 321 22.80 1.55 12.78
CA GLY A 321 22.04 0.31 12.63
C GLY A 321 20.53 0.52 12.44
N ILE A 322 20.08 1.72 12.09
CA ILE A 322 18.65 2.06 11.90
C ILE A 322 18.38 2.26 10.40
N GLU A 323 17.50 1.43 9.84
CA GLU A 323 17.04 1.54 8.45
C GLU A 323 15.67 2.24 8.39
N CYS A 324 15.52 3.22 7.50
CA CYS A 324 14.25 3.90 7.28
C CYS A 324 13.41 3.20 6.19
N GLU A 325 12.12 3.44 6.19
CA GLU A 325 11.20 2.95 5.13
C GLU A 325 11.44 3.70 3.81
N TYR A 326 11.65 5.01 3.89
CA TYR A 326 11.81 5.89 2.74
C TYR A 326 12.67 7.10 3.07
N CYS A 327 13.43 7.56 2.10
CA CYS A 327 14.06 8.88 2.14
C CYS A 327 14.13 9.50 0.73
N ASP A 328 14.07 10.84 0.72
CA ASP A 328 14.33 11.66 -0.45
C ASP A 328 15.23 12.87 -0.07
N GLU A 329 15.29 13.86 -0.93
CA GLU A 329 16.09 15.07 -0.66
C GLU A 329 15.65 15.83 0.60
N TYR A 330 14.35 15.76 0.97
CA TYR A 330 13.75 16.59 2.01
C TYR A 330 13.26 15.83 3.23
N TYR A 331 12.85 14.58 3.03
CA TYR A 331 12.12 13.80 4.03
C TYR A 331 12.78 12.46 4.32
N VAL A 332 12.55 11.97 5.53
CA VAL A 332 12.79 10.57 5.92
C VAL A 332 11.54 10.06 6.61
N THR A 333 11.03 8.92 6.17
CA THR A 333 9.87 8.25 6.76
C THR A 333 10.29 6.97 7.45
N PHE A 334 9.90 6.82 8.71
CA PHE A 334 10.01 5.59 9.49
C PHE A 334 8.63 4.98 9.61
N LEU A 335 8.54 3.67 9.41
CA LEU A 335 7.31 2.91 9.53
C LEU A 335 7.42 1.97 10.73
N PHE A 336 6.70 2.28 11.79
CA PHE A 336 6.55 1.40 12.95
C PHE A 336 5.47 0.35 12.69
N SER A 337 5.45 -0.66 13.54
CA SER A 337 4.46 -1.73 13.51
C SER A 337 3.66 -1.76 14.81
N ILE A 338 2.51 -2.40 14.79
CA ILE A 338 1.76 -2.70 16.02
C ILE A 338 2.59 -3.50 17.03
N THR A 339 3.64 -4.19 16.57
CA THR A 339 4.55 -4.98 17.41
C THR A 339 5.81 -4.23 17.85
N SER A 340 6.05 -3.01 17.34
CA SER A 340 7.19 -2.19 17.81
C SER A 340 7.05 -1.88 19.29
N ASP A 341 8.08 -2.08 20.08
CA ASP A 341 8.05 -1.84 21.53
C ASP A 341 8.65 -0.45 21.89
N GLU A 342 8.65 -0.10 23.17
CA GLU A 342 9.17 1.19 23.66
C GLU A 342 10.67 1.35 23.34
N GLU A 343 11.42 0.25 23.32
CA GLU A 343 12.86 0.23 23.01
C GLU A 343 13.15 0.66 21.59
N ASP A 344 12.28 0.32 20.61
CA ASP A 344 12.41 0.75 19.22
C ASP A 344 12.30 2.29 19.10
N TYR A 345 11.35 2.89 19.81
CA TYR A 345 11.13 4.34 19.82
C TYR A 345 12.30 5.07 20.50
N ASP A 346 12.79 4.54 21.63
CA ASP A 346 13.91 5.11 22.36
C ASP A 346 15.22 5.00 21.55
N ALA A 347 15.46 3.88 20.88
CA ALA A 347 16.63 3.68 20.03
C ALA A 347 16.67 4.72 18.89
N LEU A 348 15.54 4.97 18.23
CA LEU A 348 15.46 6.02 17.21
C LEU A 348 15.71 7.40 17.80
N ALA A 349 15.10 7.72 18.94
CA ALA A 349 15.29 9.00 19.60
C ALA A 349 16.75 9.24 20.00
N ASP A 350 17.39 8.25 20.62
CA ASP A 350 18.80 8.31 21.03
C ASP A 350 19.76 8.51 19.85
N ALA A 351 19.47 7.89 18.71
CA ALA A 351 20.26 8.07 17.52
C ALA A 351 20.08 9.46 16.91
N MET A 352 18.84 9.94 16.82
CA MET A 352 18.52 11.26 16.25
C MET A 352 19.06 12.42 17.10
N GLU A 353 19.10 12.30 18.43
CA GLU A 353 19.67 13.30 19.34
C GLU A 353 21.19 13.46 19.20
N LYS A 354 21.88 12.41 18.75
CA LYS A 354 23.35 12.43 18.53
C LYS A 354 23.75 13.06 17.19
N ILE A 355 22.79 13.31 16.31
CA ILE A 355 23.09 13.85 14.98
C ILE A 355 23.50 15.32 15.09
N ILE A 356 24.66 15.64 14.53
CA ILE A 356 25.18 17.01 14.47
C ILE A 356 24.48 17.75 13.32
N HIS A 357 23.84 18.85 13.66
CA HIS A 357 23.12 19.71 12.71
C HIS A 357 24.05 20.70 12.02
N PRO A 358 24.02 20.79 10.68
CA PRO A 358 24.68 21.85 9.94
C PRO A 358 24.07 23.21 10.28
N LYS A 359 24.87 24.27 10.19
CA LYS A 359 24.40 25.66 10.39
C LYS A 359 23.63 26.22 9.19
N ILE A 360 23.66 25.53 8.06
CA ILE A 360 23.05 25.97 6.80
C ILE A 360 21.78 25.16 6.57
N LEU A 361 20.64 25.84 6.49
CA LEU A 361 19.36 25.20 6.17
C LEU A 361 19.28 24.90 4.67
N ILE A 362 18.72 23.76 4.34
CA ILE A 362 18.39 23.38 2.95
C ILE A 362 17.05 24.04 2.58
N ARG A 363 17.03 24.73 1.45
CA ARG A 363 15.77 25.29 0.94
C ARG A 363 15.06 24.23 0.11
N LYS A 364 13.83 23.90 0.52
CA LYS A 364 12.96 23.00 -0.28
C LYS A 364 12.56 23.71 -1.57
N ASP A 365 12.60 22.98 -2.70
CA ASP A 365 12.01 23.43 -3.95
C ASP A 365 10.47 23.36 -3.82
N GLU A 366 9.84 24.52 -3.89
CA GLU A 366 8.37 24.68 -3.79
C GLU A 366 7.68 24.68 -5.16
N THR A 367 8.37 24.26 -6.22
CA THR A 367 7.75 24.16 -7.55
C THR A 367 6.57 23.20 -7.48
N PRO A 368 5.34 23.66 -7.77
CA PRO A 368 4.15 22.83 -7.67
C PRO A 368 4.21 21.65 -8.65
N PHE A 369 3.74 20.50 -8.21
CA PHE A 369 3.48 19.40 -9.12
C PHE A 369 2.31 19.79 -10.04
N VAL A 370 2.53 19.73 -11.34
CA VAL A 370 1.52 19.98 -12.37
C VAL A 370 1.23 18.67 -13.09
N LEU A 371 -0.05 18.33 -13.22
CA LEU A 371 -0.46 17.14 -13.96
C LEU A 371 -0.03 17.24 -15.42
N PRO A 372 0.77 16.28 -15.94
CA PRO A 372 1.10 16.25 -17.34
C PRO A 372 -0.15 16.06 -18.20
N GLN A 373 -0.13 16.62 -19.41
CA GLN A 373 -1.24 16.50 -20.34
C GLN A 373 -1.37 15.05 -20.83
N LYS A 374 -2.57 14.49 -20.74
CA LYS A 374 -2.91 13.19 -21.32
C LYS A 374 -3.03 13.30 -22.83
N ALA A 375 -2.25 12.50 -23.58
CA ALA A 375 -2.26 12.44 -25.05
C ALA A 375 -2.97 11.19 -25.56
N MET A 376 -2.90 10.07 -24.83
CA MET A 376 -3.53 8.82 -25.20
C MET A 376 -3.93 8.01 -23.97
N ARG A 377 -4.67 6.91 -24.14
CA ARG A 377 -5.04 6.05 -23.03
C ARG A 377 -3.83 5.29 -22.50
N ILE A 378 -3.84 4.99 -21.19
CA ILE A 378 -2.77 4.23 -20.51
C ILE A 378 -2.49 2.92 -21.25
N ARG A 379 -3.54 2.15 -21.60
CA ARG A 379 -3.40 0.89 -22.35
C ARG A 379 -2.74 1.08 -23.70
N GLU A 380 -3.17 2.05 -24.46
CA GLU A 380 -2.63 2.34 -25.80
C GLU A 380 -1.13 2.62 -25.72
N ALA A 381 -0.71 3.51 -24.80
CA ALA A 381 0.70 3.82 -24.62
C ALA A 381 1.51 2.61 -24.13
N THR A 382 0.98 1.87 -23.14
CA THR A 382 1.67 0.71 -22.54
C THR A 382 1.97 -0.40 -23.56
N PHE A 383 1.08 -0.61 -24.53
CA PHE A 383 1.22 -1.68 -25.53
C PHE A 383 1.67 -1.19 -26.90
N SER A 384 1.99 0.10 -27.07
CA SER A 384 2.59 0.65 -28.28
C SER A 384 4.05 0.27 -28.41
N GLU A 385 4.57 0.30 -29.65
CA GLU A 385 6.01 0.26 -29.85
C GLU A 385 6.68 1.45 -29.16
N SER A 386 7.77 1.19 -28.46
CA SER A 386 8.48 2.19 -27.70
C SER A 386 9.97 2.19 -27.99
N GLU A 387 10.61 3.30 -27.69
CA GLU A 387 12.06 3.44 -27.70
C GLU A 387 12.56 4.07 -26.40
N LYS A 388 13.76 3.71 -25.99
CA LYS A 388 14.41 4.25 -24.80
C LYS A 388 15.28 5.44 -25.20
N ILE A 389 15.05 6.58 -24.55
CA ILE A 389 15.77 7.83 -24.84
C ILE A 389 16.27 8.49 -23.56
N PRO A 390 17.33 9.31 -23.63
CA PRO A 390 17.71 10.18 -22.51
C PRO A 390 16.58 11.13 -22.10
N VAL A 391 16.42 11.37 -20.79
CA VAL A 391 15.39 12.28 -20.25
C VAL A 391 15.48 13.68 -20.87
N ASP A 392 16.69 14.18 -21.13
CA ASP A 392 16.89 15.49 -21.77
C ASP A 392 16.27 15.63 -23.16
N ASN A 393 16.07 14.51 -23.85
CA ASN A 393 15.50 14.46 -25.20
C ASN A 393 14.00 14.12 -25.18
N ALA A 394 13.39 14.00 -24.01
CA ALA A 394 12.04 13.47 -23.88
C ALA A 394 10.93 14.52 -23.95
N LYS A 395 11.27 15.81 -23.91
CA LYS A 395 10.27 16.89 -23.92
C LYS A 395 9.33 16.79 -25.12
N GLY A 396 8.03 16.79 -24.83
CA GLY A 396 6.96 16.69 -25.85
C GLY A 396 6.70 15.28 -26.37
N ARG A 397 7.48 14.27 -25.95
CA ARG A 397 7.23 12.86 -26.26
C ARG A 397 6.16 12.29 -25.34
N ILE A 398 5.50 11.24 -25.80
CA ILE A 398 4.48 10.51 -25.02
C ILE A 398 5.18 9.39 -24.24
N CYS A 399 4.95 9.33 -22.94
CA CYS A 399 5.47 8.28 -22.07
C CYS A 399 4.85 6.93 -22.44
N ALA A 400 5.68 5.89 -22.61
CA ALA A 400 5.21 4.54 -23.00
C ALA A 400 4.95 3.63 -21.79
N ASN A 401 5.53 3.90 -20.63
CA ASN A 401 5.36 3.10 -19.42
C ASN A 401 5.35 3.97 -18.16
N ASN A 402 4.88 3.41 -17.06
CA ASN A 402 4.84 4.13 -15.80
C ASN A 402 6.25 4.29 -15.22
N ILE A 403 6.72 5.52 -15.12
CA ILE A 403 8.06 5.82 -14.61
C ILE A 403 7.96 6.12 -13.13
N THR A 404 8.53 5.24 -12.32
CA THR A 404 8.49 5.31 -10.85
C THR A 404 9.90 5.34 -10.28
N HIS A 405 10.05 6.01 -9.14
CA HIS A 405 11.11 5.72 -8.17
C HIS A 405 10.58 4.65 -7.21
N CYS A 406 11.41 3.75 -6.73
CA CYS A 406 10.97 2.69 -5.83
C CYS A 406 11.95 2.57 -4.64
N PRO A 407 11.49 2.64 -3.39
CA PRO A 407 10.14 3.05 -2.98
C PRO A 407 9.81 4.50 -3.35
N PRO A 408 8.55 4.96 -3.41
CA PRO A 408 7.30 4.28 -3.09
C PRO A 408 6.55 3.67 -4.29
N CYS A 409 7.15 3.58 -5.47
CA CYS A 409 6.51 3.08 -6.69
C CYS A 409 5.28 3.89 -7.15
N ILE A 410 5.25 5.19 -6.86
CA ILE A 410 4.26 6.15 -7.38
C ILE A 410 4.77 6.71 -8.71
N PRO A 411 3.98 6.70 -9.79
CA PRO A 411 4.44 7.17 -11.09
C PRO A 411 4.65 8.68 -11.14
N ILE A 412 5.86 9.10 -11.52
CA ILE A 412 6.21 10.49 -11.82
C ILE A 412 5.51 10.91 -13.13
N VAL A 413 5.62 10.06 -14.13
CA VAL A 413 4.90 10.18 -15.40
C VAL A 413 4.19 8.87 -15.67
N VAL A 414 2.94 8.95 -16.09
CA VAL A 414 2.10 7.80 -16.40
C VAL A 414 2.13 7.54 -17.93
N ALA A 415 2.02 6.29 -18.32
CA ALA A 415 1.91 5.92 -19.73
C ALA A 415 0.75 6.68 -20.42
N GLY A 416 1.02 7.31 -21.57
CA GLY A 416 0.07 8.13 -22.30
C GLY A 416 0.09 9.62 -21.98
N GLU A 417 0.86 10.05 -20.97
CA GLU A 417 1.10 11.46 -20.66
C GLU A 417 2.22 12.05 -21.54
N ILE A 418 2.10 13.34 -21.87
CA ILE A 418 3.16 14.11 -22.54
C ILE A 418 4.18 14.51 -21.49
N ILE A 419 5.45 14.20 -21.77
CA ILE A 419 6.56 14.57 -20.89
C ILE A 419 6.86 16.06 -21.09
N ASP A 420 6.60 16.85 -20.06
CA ASP A 420 6.85 18.29 -20.04
C ASP A 420 8.14 18.63 -19.27
N GLU A 421 8.45 19.92 -19.17
CA GLU A 421 9.65 20.41 -18.46
C GLU A 421 9.60 20.10 -16.97
N ASN A 422 8.41 20.20 -16.35
CA ASN A 422 8.22 19.88 -14.92
C ASN A 422 8.53 18.40 -14.68
N SER A 423 7.97 17.50 -15.49
CA SER A 423 8.25 16.07 -15.45
C SER A 423 9.75 15.77 -15.57
N ILE A 424 10.46 16.42 -16.53
CA ILE A 424 11.90 16.24 -16.71
C ILE A 424 12.68 16.65 -15.45
N ASN A 425 12.34 17.79 -14.85
CA ASN A 425 13.00 18.26 -13.63
C ASN A 425 12.82 17.30 -12.47
N ILE A 426 11.61 16.76 -12.30
CA ILE A 426 11.31 15.78 -11.27
C ILE A 426 12.06 14.47 -11.54
N LEU A 427 12.04 13.95 -12.77
CA LEU A 427 12.79 12.74 -13.15
C LEU A 427 14.29 12.86 -12.81
N LYS A 428 14.90 14.02 -13.12
CA LYS A 428 16.30 14.29 -12.77
C LYS A 428 16.56 14.33 -11.26
N ARG A 429 15.63 14.89 -10.47
CA ARG A 429 15.71 14.89 -9.01
C ARG A 429 15.79 13.46 -8.45
N TYR A 430 15.05 12.52 -9.05
CA TYR A 430 15.11 11.11 -8.70
C TYR A 430 16.21 10.33 -9.45
N SER A 431 17.18 11.02 -10.07
CA SER A 431 18.32 10.41 -10.79
C SER A 431 17.92 9.47 -11.93
N ILE A 432 16.71 9.66 -12.51
CA ILE A 432 16.25 8.91 -13.66
C ILE A 432 16.83 9.58 -14.91
N CYS A 433 17.73 8.89 -15.61
CA CYS A 433 18.46 9.42 -16.75
C CYS A 433 17.85 9.05 -18.11
N GLU A 434 17.10 7.97 -18.19
CA GLU A 434 16.53 7.44 -19.43
C GLU A 434 15.08 6.96 -19.20
N ILE A 435 14.25 7.12 -20.22
CA ILE A 435 12.83 6.74 -20.19
C ILE A 435 12.38 6.12 -21.51
N ASN A 436 11.31 5.31 -21.44
CA ASN A 436 10.67 4.77 -22.64
C ASN A 436 9.57 5.72 -23.13
N VAL A 437 9.58 6.02 -24.40
CA VAL A 437 8.59 6.86 -25.08
C VAL A 437 7.95 6.12 -26.23
N VAL A 438 6.71 6.43 -26.56
CA VAL A 438 6.02 5.89 -27.72
C VAL A 438 6.75 6.35 -28.99
N LYS A 439 6.96 5.42 -29.94
CA LYS A 439 7.60 5.73 -31.24
C LYS A 439 6.74 6.62 -32.11
#